data_a77ecc23783c107bb085a260e44a9a53
#
_entry.id   a77ecc23783c107bb085a260e44a9a53
#
_cell.length_a   1.000
_cell.length_b   1.000
_cell.length_c   1.000
_cell.angle_alpha   90.00
_cell.angle_beta   90.00
_cell.angle_gamma   90.00
#
_symmetry.space_group_name_H-M   'P 1'
#
loop_
_entity.id
_entity.type
_entity.pdbx_description
1 polymer ?
#
loop_
_entity_poly.entity_id
_entity_poly.type
_entity_poly.pdbx_seq_one_letter_code
_entity_poly.pdbx_strand_id
1 'polypeptide(L)'
;MALILDKTEQKIVDIIDAHRDEIIAFAKDIYTHAELGYKEYRTAEKFASFMKNLGLETKEGLAVTGVKAYLNEEEKKNVSLALIGELDALRIPEHKYANPETQGAHCCGHHAQLAGVIGAALALTHADVKKELDGQVVFFAVSAEEYGEIEFKNSLTAQGKIKYGGGKCELIRIGAFDDIDLDIVHHTGDKDISVGSHSNNGFVSKVIRYKGLAAHAAGTPHLGVNALNAASLGLSALAYQRETFRDNDHVRIHPIITKGGNLVNVVPDEVVIETLVRAANKDAIADAAAKTDRAFRSGAYAIGAQCQITTMPGYLPALSAEANEEVLAAAQIASQSSKKDYEVVKQDTTAHSGGSTDVGDVQHIQPVLTFNTGGKVSGLHSVDFDIVDDELAYIVTAKIFALSAYR
;
A
#
# COMPACT_ATOMS: atom_id res chain seq x y z
N MET A 1 18.00 27.55 12.98
CA MET A 1 18.23 28.63 11.99
C MET A 1 17.27 28.39 10.85
N ALA A 2 16.58 29.43 10.34
CA ALA A 2 15.78 29.29 9.12
C ALA A 2 16.72 28.94 7.97
N LEU A 3 16.35 27.93 7.18
CA LEU A 3 17.06 27.60 5.94
C LEU A 3 16.85 28.76 4.94
N ILE A 4 17.90 29.15 4.25
CA ILE A 4 17.82 30.16 3.20
C ILE A 4 17.54 29.38 1.90
N LEU A 5 16.37 29.59 1.30
CA LEU A 5 16.02 29.00 0.03
C LEU A 5 16.88 29.63 -1.09
N ASP A 6 17.32 28.81 -2.01
CA ASP A 6 17.85 29.34 -3.27
C ASP A 6 16.69 29.81 -4.21
N LYS A 7 17.04 30.35 -5.36
CA LYS A 7 16.04 30.92 -6.29
C LYS A 7 15.12 29.84 -6.87
N THR A 8 15.61 28.64 -7.08
CA THR A 8 14.86 27.53 -7.66
C THR A 8 13.96 26.91 -6.60
N GLU A 9 14.44 26.73 -5.39
CA GLU A 9 13.63 26.28 -4.24
C GLU A 9 12.46 27.25 -3.98
N GLN A 10 12.74 28.56 -3.96
CA GLN A 10 11.67 29.57 -3.82
C GLN A 10 10.66 29.46 -4.97
N LYS A 11 11.12 29.28 -6.20
CA LYS A 11 10.26 29.12 -7.36
C LYS A 11 9.38 27.88 -7.28
N ILE A 12 9.92 26.74 -6.80
CA ILE A 12 9.16 25.52 -6.54
C ILE A 12 8.03 25.78 -5.55
N VAL A 13 8.35 26.42 -4.42
CA VAL A 13 7.37 26.77 -3.39
C VAL A 13 6.27 27.67 -3.95
N ASP A 14 6.65 28.74 -4.67
CA ASP A 14 5.71 29.71 -5.24
C ASP A 14 4.75 29.06 -6.25
N ILE A 15 5.23 28.14 -7.08
CA ILE A 15 4.39 27.42 -8.06
C ILE A 15 3.38 26.53 -7.34
N ILE A 16 3.81 25.74 -6.35
CA ILE A 16 2.91 24.85 -5.60
C ILE A 16 1.85 25.67 -4.86
N ASP A 17 2.24 26.80 -4.24
CA ASP A 17 1.30 27.69 -3.56
C ASP A 17 0.31 28.35 -4.53
N ALA A 18 0.73 28.68 -5.74
CA ALA A 18 -0.14 29.23 -6.79
C ALA A 18 -1.18 28.21 -7.30
N HIS A 19 -0.84 26.91 -7.29
CA HIS A 19 -1.71 25.82 -7.72
C HIS A 19 -2.41 25.07 -6.56
N ARG A 20 -2.37 25.64 -5.36
CA ARG A 20 -2.95 25.05 -4.13
C ARG A 20 -4.35 24.49 -4.31
N ASP A 21 -5.27 25.30 -4.85
CA ASP A 21 -6.68 24.92 -4.98
C ASP A 21 -6.87 23.77 -5.98
N GLU A 22 -6.05 23.72 -7.03
CA GLU A 22 -6.04 22.64 -8.01
C GLU A 22 -5.56 21.32 -7.38
N ILE A 23 -4.48 21.36 -6.59
CA ILE A 23 -3.93 20.18 -5.87
C ILE A 23 -4.96 19.65 -4.88
N ILE A 24 -5.57 20.53 -4.07
CA ILE A 24 -6.59 20.14 -3.09
C ILE A 24 -7.84 19.56 -3.79
N ALA A 25 -8.28 20.17 -4.89
CA ALA A 25 -9.42 19.69 -5.66
C ALA A 25 -9.15 18.29 -6.26
N PHE A 26 -7.94 18.05 -6.76
CA PHE A 26 -7.52 16.73 -7.24
C PHE A 26 -7.57 15.69 -6.13
N ALA A 27 -7.00 15.99 -4.95
CA ALA A 27 -7.01 15.11 -3.79
C ALA A 27 -8.44 14.73 -3.34
N LYS A 28 -9.30 15.75 -3.19
CA LYS A 28 -10.68 15.55 -2.73
C LYS A 28 -11.55 14.80 -3.73
N ASP A 29 -11.30 14.96 -5.01
CA ASP A 29 -11.98 14.18 -6.04
C ASP A 29 -11.62 12.69 -5.94
N ILE A 30 -10.34 12.34 -5.79
CA ILE A 30 -9.92 10.95 -5.58
C ILE A 30 -10.46 10.41 -4.27
N TYR A 31 -10.39 11.18 -3.18
CA TYR A 31 -10.87 10.81 -1.86
C TYR A 31 -12.34 10.38 -1.86
N THR A 32 -13.16 11.04 -2.66
CA THR A 32 -14.61 10.77 -2.75
C THR A 32 -14.99 9.74 -3.82
N HIS A 33 -14.05 9.26 -4.62
CA HIS A 33 -14.27 8.29 -5.69
C HIS A 33 -13.32 7.09 -5.57
N ALA A 34 -13.25 6.53 -4.38
CA ALA A 34 -12.34 5.44 -4.03
C ALA A 34 -12.56 4.18 -4.87
N GLU A 35 -11.47 3.59 -5.35
CA GLU A 35 -11.42 2.34 -6.11
C GLU A 35 -10.49 1.34 -5.43
N LEU A 36 -10.83 0.05 -5.53
CA LEU A 36 -10.07 -1.02 -4.89
C LEU A 36 -8.90 -1.49 -5.77
N GLY A 37 -7.92 -2.13 -5.17
CA GLY A 37 -6.71 -2.57 -5.85
C GLY A 37 -6.93 -3.42 -7.11
N TYR A 38 -6.20 -3.11 -8.18
CA TYR A 38 -6.34 -3.61 -9.55
C TYR A 38 -7.68 -3.26 -10.23
N LYS A 39 -8.41 -2.28 -9.70
CA LYS A 39 -9.67 -1.75 -10.25
C LYS A 39 -9.66 -0.22 -10.32
N GLU A 40 -8.51 0.43 -10.12
CA GLU A 40 -8.30 1.87 -9.98
C GLU A 40 -8.32 2.59 -11.35
N TYR A 41 -9.23 2.21 -12.23
CA TYR A 41 -9.26 2.68 -13.63
C TYR A 41 -9.49 4.19 -13.74
N ARG A 42 -10.45 4.73 -12.97
CA ARG A 42 -10.78 6.15 -12.96
C ARG A 42 -9.64 6.99 -12.36
N THR A 43 -9.09 6.53 -11.25
CA THR A 43 -7.97 7.20 -10.56
C THR A 43 -6.74 7.24 -11.45
N ALA A 44 -6.41 6.12 -12.10
CA ALA A 44 -5.31 6.00 -13.05
C ALA A 44 -5.50 6.92 -14.27
N GLU A 45 -6.71 6.93 -14.88
CA GLU A 45 -7.05 7.81 -16.00
C GLU A 45 -6.94 9.29 -15.61
N LYS A 46 -7.42 9.66 -14.41
CA LYS A 46 -7.33 11.04 -13.91
C LYS A 46 -5.88 11.47 -13.73
N PHE A 47 -5.04 10.62 -13.13
CA PHE A 47 -3.60 10.87 -12.98
C PHE A 47 -2.91 10.99 -14.35
N ALA A 48 -3.12 10.05 -15.26
CA ALA A 48 -2.54 10.06 -16.60
C ALA A 48 -2.96 11.32 -17.39
N SER A 49 -4.25 11.68 -17.33
CA SER A 49 -4.76 12.87 -17.99
C SER A 49 -4.13 14.15 -17.44
N PHE A 50 -3.93 14.23 -16.11
CA PHE A 50 -3.25 15.36 -15.48
C PHE A 50 -1.81 15.49 -16.00
N MET A 51 -1.05 14.40 -16.03
CA MET A 51 0.34 14.37 -16.52
C MET A 51 0.42 14.74 -18.02
N LYS A 52 -0.49 14.23 -18.85
CA LYS A 52 -0.58 14.60 -20.28
C LYS A 52 -0.87 16.08 -20.49
N ASN A 53 -1.72 16.69 -19.66
CA ASN A 53 -2.01 18.12 -19.72
C ASN A 53 -0.78 18.99 -19.39
N LEU A 54 0.17 18.45 -18.62
CA LEU A 54 1.48 19.07 -18.38
C LEU A 54 2.49 18.84 -19.54
N GLY A 55 2.07 18.13 -20.59
CA GLY A 55 2.92 17.80 -21.73
C GLY A 55 3.87 16.64 -21.50
N LEU A 56 3.60 15.79 -20.50
CA LEU A 56 4.44 14.63 -20.18
C LEU A 56 4.03 13.40 -20.98
N GLU A 57 5.01 12.61 -21.38
CA GLU A 57 4.80 11.27 -21.93
C GLU A 57 4.38 10.31 -20.81
N THR A 58 3.34 9.48 -21.06
CA THR A 58 2.81 8.52 -20.09
C THR A 58 2.87 7.09 -20.59
N LYS A 59 3.22 6.15 -19.71
CA LYS A 59 3.04 4.70 -19.90
C LYS A 59 1.95 4.23 -18.95
N GLU A 60 0.86 3.69 -19.50
CA GLU A 60 -0.36 3.35 -18.77
C GLU A 60 -0.60 1.84 -18.77
N GLY A 61 -1.46 1.37 -17.85
CA GLY A 61 -1.82 -0.05 -17.75
C GLY A 61 -0.71 -0.96 -17.21
N LEU A 62 0.29 -0.39 -16.56
CA LEU A 62 1.35 -1.15 -15.89
C LEU A 62 0.77 -1.90 -14.70
N ALA A 63 1.00 -3.21 -14.60
CA ALA A 63 0.36 -4.03 -13.57
C ALA A 63 -1.14 -3.71 -13.43
N VAL A 64 -1.87 -3.74 -14.54
CA VAL A 64 -3.31 -3.47 -14.74
C VAL A 64 -3.65 -1.98 -14.79
N THR A 65 -3.32 -1.18 -13.79
CA THR A 65 -3.77 0.23 -13.66
C THR A 65 -2.65 1.23 -13.45
N GLY A 66 -1.42 0.78 -13.15
CA GLY A 66 -0.28 1.67 -12.88
C GLY A 66 0.04 2.61 -14.05
N VAL A 67 0.54 3.80 -13.72
CA VAL A 67 0.88 4.86 -14.67
C VAL A 67 2.22 5.47 -14.33
N LYS A 68 3.12 5.56 -15.31
CA LYS A 68 4.35 6.34 -15.24
C LYS A 68 4.26 7.56 -16.15
N ALA A 69 4.76 8.70 -15.67
CA ALA A 69 4.96 9.90 -16.48
C ALA A 69 6.40 10.38 -16.34
N TYR A 70 7.03 10.77 -17.45
CA TYR A 70 8.45 11.12 -17.49
C TYR A 70 8.62 12.62 -17.67
N LEU A 71 9.44 13.24 -16.80
CA LEU A 71 9.72 14.68 -16.88
C LEU A 71 10.49 15.04 -18.15
N ASN A 72 11.44 14.22 -18.54
CA ASN A 72 12.22 14.37 -19.75
C ASN A 72 11.93 13.19 -20.69
N GLU A 73 12.00 13.43 -22.00
CA GLU A 73 11.95 12.35 -22.98
C GLU A 73 13.10 11.34 -22.74
N GLU A 74 12.95 10.11 -23.18
CA GLU A 74 13.69 8.88 -22.91
C GLU A 74 15.22 8.93 -22.68
N GLU A 75 15.90 10.05 -22.77
CA GLU A 75 17.31 10.15 -22.47
C GLU A 75 17.55 9.92 -20.98
N LYS A 76 18.03 8.73 -20.63
CA LYS A 76 18.53 8.39 -19.31
C LYS A 76 19.67 9.34 -18.97
N LYS A 77 19.37 10.43 -18.26
CA LYS A 77 20.39 11.29 -17.65
C LYS A 77 20.95 10.58 -16.41
N ASN A 78 22.00 11.07 -15.83
CA ASN A 78 22.86 10.46 -14.80
C ASN A 78 22.12 9.66 -13.72
N VAL A 79 20.93 10.12 -13.23
CA VAL A 79 20.11 9.46 -12.21
C VAL A 79 18.63 9.55 -12.63
N SER A 80 17.88 8.50 -12.40
CA SER A 80 16.43 8.45 -12.56
C SER A 80 15.77 8.27 -11.20
N LEU A 81 15.01 9.28 -10.77
CA LEU A 81 14.29 9.33 -9.51
C LEU A 81 12.79 9.15 -9.74
N ALA A 82 12.14 8.22 -9.02
CA ALA A 82 10.69 8.13 -9.03
C ALA A 82 10.05 8.78 -7.78
N LEU A 83 9.00 9.57 -8.02
CA LEU A 83 8.07 10.02 -6.99
C LEU A 83 6.84 9.13 -7.04
N ILE A 84 6.63 8.33 -5.98
CA ILE A 84 5.62 7.27 -5.97
C ILE A 84 4.37 7.72 -5.22
N GLY A 85 3.20 7.49 -5.84
CA GLY A 85 1.88 7.58 -5.22
C GLY A 85 1.05 6.34 -5.51
N GLU A 86 0.27 5.88 -4.56
CA GLU A 86 -0.57 4.68 -4.62
C GLU A 86 -1.98 5.03 -5.07
N LEU A 87 -2.57 4.19 -5.95
CA LEU A 87 -3.85 4.48 -6.60
C LEU A 87 -5.05 3.99 -5.80
N ASP A 88 -4.88 2.92 -5.02
CA ASP A 88 -5.96 2.13 -4.47
C ASP A 88 -6.47 2.59 -3.10
N ALA A 89 -7.61 2.03 -2.73
CA ALA A 89 -8.33 2.26 -1.49
C ALA A 89 -8.72 0.94 -0.82
N LEU A 90 -9.20 1.04 0.40
CA LEU A 90 -9.67 -0.07 1.22
C LEU A 90 -11.18 -0.26 1.14
N ARG A 91 -11.66 -1.48 1.39
CA ARG A 91 -13.08 -1.74 1.58
C ARG A 91 -13.51 -1.43 3.01
N ILE A 92 -14.13 -0.26 3.21
CA ILE A 92 -14.68 0.20 4.50
C ILE A 92 -16.07 0.78 4.23
N PRO A 93 -17.11 -0.08 4.18
CA PRO A 93 -18.46 0.32 3.74
C PRO A 93 -19.14 1.36 4.65
N GLU A 94 -18.75 1.42 5.93
CA GLU A 94 -19.31 2.35 6.90
C GLU A 94 -18.68 3.76 6.84
N HIS A 95 -17.62 3.95 6.05
CA HIS A 95 -16.99 5.25 5.91
C HIS A 95 -17.91 6.24 5.16
N LYS A 96 -17.92 7.51 5.59
CA LYS A 96 -18.81 8.57 5.03
C LYS A 96 -18.68 8.80 3.53
N TYR A 97 -17.52 8.51 2.96
CA TYR A 97 -17.21 8.60 1.52
C TYR A 97 -17.01 7.23 0.88
N ALA A 98 -17.50 6.15 1.49
CA ALA A 98 -17.44 4.85 0.86
C ALA A 98 -18.15 4.87 -0.49
N ASN A 99 -17.48 4.37 -1.52
CA ASN A 99 -18.09 4.21 -2.84
C ASN A 99 -19.28 3.24 -2.73
N PRO A 100 -20.50 3.64 -3.14
CA PRO A 100 -21.70 2.83 -2.94
C PRO A 100 -21.67 1.48 -3.68
N GLU A 101 -20.90 1.36 -4.77
CA GLU A 101 -20.80 0.13 -5.56
C GLU A 101 -19.71 -0.81 -5.04
N THR A 102 -18.50 -0.27 -4.78
CA THR A 102 -17.33 -1.05 -4.38
C THR A 102 -17.14 -1.14 -2.88
N GLN A 103 -17.79 -0.25 -2.12
CA GLN A 103 -17.60 -0.04 -0.68
C GLN A 103 -16.17 0.39 -0.33
N GLY A 104 -15.42 0.88 -1.33
CA GLY A 104 -14.08 1.41 -1.17
C GLY A 104 -14.06 2.78 -0.50
N ALA A 105 -13.06 3.04 0.36
CA ALA A 105 -12.80 4.33 0.97
C ALA A 105 -11.29 4.56 1.13
N HIS A 106 -10.82 5.78 0.86
CA HIS A 106 -9.40 6.15 1.01
C HIS A 106 -9.04 6.41 2.47
N CYS A 107 -9.01 5.36 3.28
CA CYS A 107 -8.68 5.42 4.72
C CYS A 107 -7.21 5.09 5.03
N CYS A 108 -6.34 5.06 4.04
CA CYS A 108 -4.88 4.92 4.20
C CYS A 108 -4.10 6.19 3.77
N GLY A 109 -4.78 7.15 3.11
CA GLY A 109 -4.18 8.41 2.70
C GLY A 109 -3.52 8.41 1.32
N HIS A 110 -3.74 7.38 0.48
CA HIS A 110 -3.13 7.27 -0.86
C HIS A 110 -3.50 8.45 -1.78
N HIS A 111 -4.70 9.01 -1.65
CA HIS A 111 -5.09 10.24 -2.35
C HIS A 111 -4.20 11.44 -2.03
N ALA A 112 -3.64 11.50 -0.80
CA ALA A 112 -2.70 12.55 -0.43
C ALA A 112 -1.32 12.35 -1.08
N GLN A 113 -0.89 11.11 -1.25
CA GLN A 113 0.33 10.80 -2.01
C GLN A 113 0.20 11.27 -3.46
N LEU A 114 -0.89 10.91 -4.13
CA LEU A 114 -1.14 11.29 -5.53
C LEU A 114 -1.22 12.82 -5.66
N ALA A 115 -1.86 13.53 -4.72
CA ALA A 115 -1.89 14.97 -4.68
C ALA A 115 -0.49 15.58 -4.53
N GLY A 116 0.35 14.98 -3.69
CA GLY A 116 1.76 15.36 -3.54
C GLY A 116 2.53 15.20 -4.85
N VAL A 117 2.36 14.06 -5.52
CA VAL A 117 3.04 13.76 -6.79
C VAL A 117 2.61 14.72 -7.91
N ILE A 118 1.30 15.03 -8.06
CA ILE A 118 0.86 15.99 -9.09
C ILE A 118 1.30 17.43 -8.78
N GLY A 119 1.34 17.81 -7.50
CA GLY A 119 1.85 19.10 -7.07
C GLY A 119 3.35 19.24 -7.36
N ALA A 120 4.14 18.18 -7.14
CA ALA A 120 5.53 18.14 -7.56
C ALA A 120 5.68 18.24 -9.10
N ALA A 121 4.82 17.56 -9.85
CA ALA A 121 4.82 17.62 -11.31
C ALA A 121 4.58 19.05 -11.83
N LEU A 122 3.62 19.79 -11.25
CA LEU A 122 3.37 21.21 -11.58
C LEU A 122 4.63 22.06 -11.43
N ALA A 123 5.38 21.89 -10.33
CA ALA A 123 6.57 22.67 -10.09
C ALA A 123 7.75 22.24 -10.97
N LEU A 124 8.01 20.94 -11.08
CA LEU A 124 9.18 20.39 -11.76
C LEU A 124 9.07 20.49 -13.30
N THR A 125 7.86 20.56 -13.87
CA THR A 125 7.63 20.79 -15.31
C THR A 125 7.79 22.26 -15.72
N HIS A 126 7.77 23.20 -14.75
CA HIS A 126 7.96 24.62 -15.06
C HIS A 126 9.36 24.87 -15.65
N ALA A 127 9.43 25.60 -16.77
CA ALA A 127 10.67 25.77 -17.53
C ALA A 127 11.86 26.27 -16.70
N ASP A 128 11.61 27.21 -15.75
CA ASP A 128 12.66 27.74 -14.89
C ASP A 128 13.18 26.75 -13.85
N VAL A 129 12.40 25.75 -13.47
CA VAL A 129 12.81 24.68 -12.55
C VAL A 129 13.42 23.52 -13.34
N LYS A 130 12.74 23.07 -14.41
CA LYS A 130 13.16 21.94 -15.23
C LYS A 130 14.59 22.06 -15.76
N LYS A 131 15.01 23.26 -16.17
CA LYS A 131 16.38 23.52 -16.69
C LYS A 131 17.48 23.37 -15.64
N GLU A 132 17.16 23.44 -14.35
CA GLU A 132 18.10 23.30 -13.23
C GLU A 132 18.21 21.82 -12.75
N LEU A 133 17.39 20.91 -13.31
CA LEU A 133 17.40 19.49 -12.96
C LEU A 133 18.39 18.73 -13.84
N ASP A 134 19.28 17.96 -13.23
CA ASP A 134 20.34 17.22 -13.92
C ASP A 134 20.00 15.73 -14.13
N GLY A 135 18.89 15.26 -13.54
CA GLY A 135 18.39 13.89 -13.61
C GLY A 135 17.05 13.75 -14.32
N GLN A 136 16.59 12.50 -14.47
CA GLN A 136 15.22 12.18 -14.85
C GLN A 136 14.34 12.12 -13.60
N VAL A 137 13.14 12.69 -13.67
CA VAL A 137 12.10 12.48 -12.66
C VAL A 137 10.95 11.70 -13.28
N VAL A 138 10.54 10.64 -12.60
CA VAL A 138 9.42 9.78 -12.98
C VAL A 138 8.31 9.97 -11.97
N PHE A 139 7.14 10.44 -12.40
CA PHE A 139 5.94 10.49 -11.58
C PHE A 139 5.22 9.15 -11.73
N PHE A 140 5.19 8.36 -10.66
CA PHE A 140 4.76 6.97 -10.74
C PHE A 140 3.55 6.71 -9.85
N ALA A 141 2.39 6.56 -10.46
CA ALA A 141 1.19 6.09 -9.79
C ALA A 141 1.13 4.56 -9.86
N VAL A 142 1.21 3.90 -8.69
CA VAL A 142 1.29 2.44 -8.58
C VAL A 142 -0.03 1.82 -8.15
N SER A 143 -0.36 0.64 -8.69
CA SER A 143 -1.59 -0.10 -8.39
C SER A 143 -1.49 -0.90 -7.09
N ALA A 144 -2.65 -1.22 -6.49
CA ALA A 144 -2.90 -2.35 -5.58
C ALA A 144 -1.90 -2.54 -4.43
N GLU A 145 -1.61 -1.49 -3.66
CA GLU A 145 -0.80 -1.59 -2.43
C GLU A 145 -1.55 -2.38 -1.36
N GLU A 146 -2.84 -2.15 -1.20
CA GLU A 146 -3.68 -2.82 -0.22
C GLU A 146 -3.96 -4.27 -0.61
N TYR A 147 -3.53 -5.20 0.23
CA TYR A 147 -3.66 -6.64 -0.04
C TYR A 147 -5.02 -7.18 0.43
N GLY A 148 -6.11 -6.57 -0.06
CA GLY A 148 -7.48 -7.04 0.11
C GLY A 148 -7.94 -7.96 -1.03
N GLU A 149 -9.18 -8.46 -0.97
CA GLU A 149 -9.85 -9.23 -2.02
C GLU A 149 -9.01 -10.41 -2.56
N ILE A 150 -8.49 -11.27 -1.68
CA ILE A 150 -7.53 -12.32 -2.02
C ILE A 150 -8.06 -13.26 -3.11
N GLU A 151 -9.34 -13.65 -3.08
CA GLU A 151 -9.94 -14.51 -4.11
C GLU A 151 -9.98 -13.80 -5.48
N PHE A 152 -10.25 -12.48 -5.51
CA PHE A 152 -10.20 -11.72 -6.76
C PHE A 152 -8.78 -11.69 -7.34
N LYS A 153 -7.77 -11.40 -6.52
CA LYS A 153 -6.35 -11.41 -6.93
C LYS A 153 -5.92 -12.79 -7.43
N ASN A 154 -6.35 -13.87 -6.76
CA ASN A 154 -6.15 -15.24 -7.21
C ASN A 154 -6.80 -15.48 -8.58
N SER A 155 -7.98 -14.92 -8.84
CA SER A 155 -8.65 -15.04 -10.14
C SER A 155 -7.87 -14.33 -11.26
N LEU A 156 -7.29 -13.16 -10.98
CA LEU A 156 -6.41 -12.46 -11.93
C LEU A 156 -5.15 -13.27 -12.23
N THR A 157 -4.58 -13.92 -11.21
CA THR A 157 -3.44 -14.84 -11.38
C THR A 157 -3.79 -16.03 -12.25
N ALA A 158 -4.95 -16.64 -12.01
CA ALA A 158 -5.44 -17.76 -12.83
C ALA A 158 -5.69 -17.36 -14.29
N GLN A 159 -6.05 -16.09 -14.54
CA GLN A 159 -6.20 -15.50 -15.89
C GLN A 159 -4.87 -15.08 -16.53
N GLY A 160 -3.74 -15.20 -15.81
CA GLY A 160 -2.43 -14.76 -16.30
C GLY A 160 -2.24 -13.24 -16.36
N LYS A 161 -3.14 -12.46 -15.75
CA LYS A 161 -3.06 -10.99 -15.76
C LYS A 161 -2.02 -10.46 -14.78
N ILE A 162 -1.86 -11.13 -13.65
CA ILE A 162 -0.87 -10.84 -12.61
C ILE A 162 -0.23 -12.15 -12.12
N LYS A 163 0.91 -12.04 -11.47
CA LYS A 163 1.55 -13.12 -10.72
C LYS A 163 1.58 -12.82 -9.22
N TYR A 164 1.68 -11.55 -8.85
CA TYR A 164 1.73 -11.08 -7.48
C TYR A 164 0.49 -10.26 -7.12
N GLY A 165 0.01 -10.42 -5.89
CA GLY A 165 -1.17 -9.71 -5.41
C GLY A 165 -0.90 -8.25 -5.01
N GLY A 166 0.36 -7.87 -4.78
CA GLY A 166 0.79 -6.49 -4.53
C GLY A 166 1.24 -5.80 -5.82
N GLY A 167 0.89 -4.53 -5.96
CA GLY A 167 1.13 -3.78 -7.18
C GLY A 167 2.61 -3.55 -7.46
N LYS A 168 3.39 -3.11 -6.46
CA LYS A 168 4.84 -2.89 -6.62
C LYS A 168 5.57 -4.20 -6.91
N CYS A 169 5.14 -5.32 -6.27
CA CYS A 169 5.69 -6.65 -6.59
C CYS A 169 5.44 -7.03 -8.05
N GLU A 170 4.26 -6.75 -8.58
CA GLU A 170 3.92 -7.03 -9.98
C GLU A 170 4.63 -6.08 -10.94
N LEU A 171 4.76 -4.80 -10.56
CA LEU A 171 5.51 -3.80 -11.33
C LEU A 171 7.00 -4.15 -11.43
N ILE A 172 7.62 -4.63 -10.34
CA ILE A 172 8.99 -5.18 -10.36
C ILE A 172 9.09 -6.34 -11.33
N ARG A 173 8.16 -7.30 -11.25
CA ARG A 173 8.14 -8.48 -12.14
C ARG A 173 8.11 -8.13 -13.63
N ILE A 174 7.38 -7.08 -14.00
CA ILE A 174 7.26 -6.66 -15.40
C ILE A 174 8.37 -5.68 -15.84
N GLY A 175 9.35 -5.41 -14.98
CA GLY A 175 10.47 -4.51 -15.28
C GLY A 175 10.11 -3.02 -15.20
N ALA A 176 9.01 -2.66 -14.54
CA ALA A 176 8.59 -1.26 -14.45
C ALA A 176 9.50 -0.40 -13.54
N PHE A 177 10.38 -1.01 -12.77
CA PHE A 177 11.38 -0.33 -11.94
C PHE A 177 12.79 -0.33 -12.56
N ASP A 178 13.02 -1.01 -13.71
CA ASP A 178 14.35 -1.22 -14.27
C ASP A 178 15.02 0.07 -14.79
N ASP A 179 14.24 1.12 -15.05
CA ASP A 179 14.67 2.44 -15.50
C ASP A 179 14.74 3.49 -14.37
N ILE A 180 14.61 3.05 -13.10
CA ILE A 180 14.63 3.89 -11.91
C ILE A 180 15.83 3.50 -11.05
N ASP A 181 16.57 4.48 -10.54
CA ASP A 181 17.74 4.28 -9.67
C ASP A 181 17.42 4.55 -8.20
N LEU A 182 16.39 5.36 -7.91
CA LEU A 182 16.01 5.83 -6.57
C LEU A 182 14.54 6.17 -6.53
N ASP A 183 13.88 5.87 -5.41
CA ASP A 183 12.49 6.20 -5.18
C ASP A 183 12.32 7.13 -3.99
N ILE A 184 11.33 8.03 -4.06
CA ILE A 184 10.80 8.74 -2.89
C ILE A 184 9.35 8.33 -2.70
N VAL A 185 9.04 7.87 -1.49
CA VAL A 185 7.70 7.42 -1.09
C VAL A 185 7.21 8.25 0.08
N HIS A 186 5.97 8.68 0.02
CA HIS A 186 5.25 9.35 1.11
C HIS A 186 4.20 8.42 1.71
N HIS A 187 3.91 8.56 3.00
CA HIS A 187 2.71 8.00 3.62
C HIS A 187 2.09 8.96 4.63
N THR A 188 0.77 8.86 4.82
CA THR A 188 0.08 9.62 5.87
C THR A 188 0.45 9.08 7.25
N GLY A 189 0.95 9.97 8.12
CA GLY A 189 1.50 9.63 9.44
C GLY A 189 0.77 10.25 10.62
N ASP A 190 1.29 10.01 11.83
CA ASP A 190 0.75 10.54 13.10
C ASP A 190 1.47 11.81 13.57
N LYS A 191 2.63 12.11 13.02
CA LYS A 191 3.41 13.33 13.30
C LYS A 191 3.10 14.37 12.23
N ASP A 192 3.42 15.64 12.50
CA ASP A 192 3.30 16.66 11.47
C ASP A 192 4.13 16.25 10.26
N ILE A 193 5.44 16.15 10.38
CA ILE A 193 6.33 15.65 9.33
C ILE A 193 7.37 14.73 9.98
N SER A 194 7.57 13.55 9.40
CA SER A 194 8.68 12.67 9.78
C SER A 194 9.43 12.15 8.57
N VAL A 195 10.76 12.04 8.67
CA VAL A 195 11.66 11.61 7.59
C VAL A 195 12.40 10.35 8.01
N GLY A 196 12.51 9.39 7.09
CA GLY A 196 13.01 8.05 7.35
C GLY A 196 11.89 7.06 7.61
N SER A 197 12.23 5.81 7.86
CA SER A 197 11.26 4.75 8.17
C SER A 197 11.77 3.76 9.20
N HIS A 198 10.83 3.17 9.94
CA HIS A 198 11.05 1.96 10.73
C HIS A 198 10.77 0.71 9.88
N SER A 199 11.21 -0.45 10.36
CA SER A 199 10.95 -1.71 9.68
C SER A 199 9.49 -2.19 9.85
N ASN A 200 8.98 -2.94 8.88
CA ASN A 200 7.63 -3.50 8.90
C ASN A 200 7.65 -5.00 8.59
N ASN A 201 6.58 -5.70 8.99
CA ASN A 201 6.39 -7.09 8.63
C ASN A 201 6.21 -7.29 7.12
N GLY A 202 6.81 -8.37 6.60
CA GLY A 202 6.36 -8.98 5.35
C GLY A 202 5.30 -10.05 5.61
N PHE A 203 4.76 -10.67 4.55
CA PHE A 203 3.77 -11.73 4.70
C PHE A 203 3.63 -12.62 3.47
N VAL A 204 2.94 -13.75 3.67
CA VAL A 204 2.29 -14.53 2.61
C VAL A 204 0.78 -14.58 2.87
N SER A 205 -0.03 -14.60 1.82
CA SER A 205 -1.48 -14.78 1.93
C SER A 205 -1.85 -16.25 1.75
N LYS A 206 -2.93 -16.67 2.41
CA LYS A 206 -3.43 -18.04 2.30
C LYS A 206 -4.95 -18.06 2.16
N VAL A 207 -5.43 -18.93 1.27
CA VAL A 207 -6.83 -19.34 1.20
C VAL A 207 -6.88 -20.83 1.58
N ILE A 208 -7.60 -21.13 2.63
CA ILE A 208 -7.79 -22.49 3.15
C ILE A 208 -9.22 -22.91 2.84
N ARG A 209 -9.38 -23.94 2.03
CA ARG A 209 -10.68 -24.48 1.62
C ARG A 209 -10.86 -25.88 2.20
N TYR A 210 -11.84 -26.02 3.09
CA TYR A 210 -12.27 -27.31 3.59
C TYR A 210 -13.42 -27.85 2.75
N LYS A 211 -13.34 -29.11 2.38
CA LYS A 211 -14.43 -29.86 1.74
C LYS A 211 -14.82 -31.05 2.60
N GLY A 212 -16.10 -31.11 2.95
CA GLY A 212 -16.74 -32.18 3.69
C GLY A 212 -17.79 -32.90 2.83
N LEU A 213 -18.87 -33.34 3.50
CA LEU A 213 -20.01 -34.01 2.87
C LEU A 213 -21.30 -33.51 3.53
N ALA A 214 -22.20 -32.95 2.72
CA ALA A 214 -23.51 -32.51 3.19
C ALA A 214 -24.37 -33.69 3.63
N ALA A 215 -25.16 -33.48 4.68
CA ALA A 215 -26.19 -34.43 5.15
C ALA A 215 -27.27 -33.65 5.91
N HIS A 216 -28.43 -34.27 6.16
CA HIS A 216 -29.46 -33.66 7.00
C HIS A 216 -28.95 -33.56 8.44
N ALA A 217 -28.78 -32.34 8.96
CA ALA A 217 -28.09 -32.10 10.23
C ALA A 217 -28.77 -32.76 11.45
N ALA A 218 -30.10 -32.94 11.44
CA ALA A 218 -30.82 -33.59 12.49
C ALA A 218 -31.15 -35.08 12.21
N GLY A 219 -31.52 -35.39 10.96
CA GLY A 219 -31.99 -36.74 10.62
C GLY A 219 -30.88 -37.75 10.38
N THR A 220 -29.81 -37.36 9.67
CA THR A 220 -28.73 -38.25 9.24
C THR A 220 -27.34 -37.59 9.34
N PRO A 221 -26.99 -36.92 10.46
CA PRO A 221 -25.70 -36.23 10.59
C PRO A 221 -24.50 -37.15 10.44
N HIS A 222 -24.66 -38.45 10.80
CA HIS A 222 -23.64 -39.46 10.71
C HIS A 222 -23.20 -39.84 9.27
N LEU A 223 -23.99 -39.44 8.27
CA LEU A 223 -23.64 -39.59 6.86
C LEU A 223 -22.87 -38.40 6.31
N GLY A 224 -22.74 -37.32 7.08
CA GLY A 224 -22.04 -36.10 6.69
C GLY A 224 -20.60 -36.04 7.21
N VAL A 225 -19.83 -35.12 6.61
CA VAL A 225 -18.52 -34.70 7.11
C VAL A 225 -18.55 -33.17 7.27
N ASN A 226 -18.47 -32.70 8.50
CA ASN A 226 -18.66 -31.30 8.82
C ASN A 226 -17.40 -30.47 8.57
N ALA A 227 -17.36 -29.73 7.48
CA ALA A 227 -16.26 -28.84 7.11
C ALA A 227 -16.06 -27.68 8.11
N LEU A 228 -17.15 -27.20 8.78
CA LEU A 228 -17.06 -26.15 9.77
C LEU A 228 -16.37 -26.63 11.06
N ASN A 229 -16.63 -27.86 11.48
CA ASN A 229 -15.93 -28.45 12.61
C ASN A 229 -14.45 -28.64 12.30
N ALA A 230 -14.09 -29.05 11.08
CA ALA A 230 -12.70 -29.15 10.64
C ALA A 230 -12.00 -27.80 10.67
N ALA A 231 -12.66 -26.75 10.18
CA ALA A 231 -12.16 -25.37 10.22
C ALA A 231 -11.96 -24.88 11.67
N SER A 232 -12.92 -25.11 12.55
CA SER A 232 -12.86 -24.73 13.98
C SER A 232 -11.69 -25.39 14.71
N LEU A 233 -11.45 -26.69 14.47
CA LEU A 233 -10.28 -27.39 15.01
C LEU A 233 -8.98 -26.82 14.43
N GLY A 234 -8.93 -26.51 13.15
CA GLY A 234 -7.77 -25.88 12.51
C GLY A 234 -7.44 -24.52 13.13
N LEU A 235 -8.45 -23.68 13.38
CA LEU A 235 -8.30 -22.40 14.07
C LEU A 235 -7.79 -22.57 15.51
N SER A 236 -8.32 -23.57 16.25
CA SER A 236 -7.86 -23.89 17.60
C SER A 236 -6.40 -24.36 17.58
N ALA A 237 -6.04 -25.26 16.66
CA ALA A 237 -4.67 -25.73 16.49
C ALA A 237 -3.70 -24.58 16.14
N LEU A 238 -4.13 -23.62 15.32
CA LEU A 238 -3.35 -22.42 15.03
C LEU A 238 -3.16 -21.55 16.28
N ALA A 239 -4.19 -21.39 17.11
CA ALA A 239 -4.09 -20.63 18.35
C ALA A 239 -3.01 -21.19 19.29
N TYR A 240 -2.88 -22.51 19.38
CA TYR A 240 -1.84 -23.18 20.19
C TYR A 240 -0.42 -23.00 19.63
N GLN A 241 -0.24 -22.64 18.34
CA GLN A 241 1.08 -22.37 17.79
C GLN A 241 1.68 -21.03 18.28
N ARG A 242 0.89 -20.12 18.84
CA ARG A 242 1.35 -18.78 19.25
C ARG A 242 2.51 -18.82 20.22
N GLU A 243 2.53 -19.75 21.15
CA GLU A 243 3.61 -19.93 22.12
C GLU A 243 4.92 -20.43 21.49
N THR A 244 4.88 -20.87 20.24
CA THR A 244 6.05 -21.40 19.53
C THR A 244 6.75 -20.36 18.63
N PHE A 245 6.23 -19.13 18.55
CA PHE A 245 6.83 -18.03 17.83
C PHE A 245 7.78 -17.26 18.76
N ARG A 246 8.89 -16.78 18.20
CA ARG A 246 9.80 -15.89 18.93
C ARG A 246 9.23 -14.49 19.00
N ASP A 247 9.41 -13.79 20.11
CA ASP A 247 8.89 -12.42 20.27
C ASP A 247 9.45 -11.46 19.22
N ASN A 248 10.75 -11.56 18.91
CA ASN A 248 11.44 -10.73 17.92
C ASN A 248 11.02 -11.01 16.46
N ASP A 249 10.30 -12.10 16.19
CA ASP A 249 9.79 -12.41 14.88
C ASP A 249 8.49 -11.64 14.56
N HIS A 250 7.89 -10.99 15.55
CA HIS A 250 6.68 -10.18 15.43
C HIS A 250 5.55 -10.84 14.63
N VAL A 251 5.37 -12.18 14.80
CA VAL A 251 4.39 -12.95 14.03
C VAL A 251 2.97 -12.47 14.30
N ARG A 252 2.19 -12.25 13.21
CA ARG A 252 0.77 -11.90 13.25
C ARG A 252 0.00 -12.73 12.24
N ILE A 253 -1.02 -13.45 12.71
CA ILE A 253 -1.89 -14.29 11.87
C ILE A 253 -3.33 -14.03 12.30
N HIS A 254 -4.15 -13.48 11.40
CA HIS A 254 -5.55 -13.09 11.65
C HIS A 254 -6.45 -13.70 10.59
N PRO A 255 -6.92 -14.95 10.77
CA PRO A 255 -7.82 -15.62 9.84
C PRO A 255 -9.26 -15.09 9.97
N ILE A 256 -9.96 -15.02 8.84
CA ILE A 256 -11.40 -14.79 8.75
C ILE A 256 -12.06 -15.95 8.01
N ILE A 257 -13.29 -16.30 8.40
CA ILE A 257 -14.11 -17.26 7.66
C ILE A 257 -14.96 -16.46 6.66
N THR A 258 -14.67 -16.61 5.37
CA THR A 258 -15.40 -15.94 4.28
C THR A 258 -16.61 -16.75 3.83
N LYS A 259 -16.62 -18.07 4.06
CA LYS A 259 -17.74 -18.98 3.84
C LYS A 259 -17.78 -20.03 4.96
N GLY A 260 -18.87 -20.10 5.71
CA GLY A 260 -19.03 -20.99 6.89
C GLY A 260 -20.13 -22.04 6.78
N GLY A 261 -20.73 -22.23 5.62
CA GLY A 261 -21.91 -23.07 5.37
C GLY A 261 -23.06 -22.28 4.76
N ASN A 262 -24.17 -22.93 4.44
CA ASN A 262 -25.30 -22.31 3.74
C ASN A 262 -26.61 -22.31 4.56
N LEU A 263 -26.94 -23.43 5.22
CA LEU A 263 -28.21 -23.63 5.94
C LEU A 263 -27.98 -24.32 7.27
N VAL A 264 -28.74 -23.95 8.31
CA VAL A 264 -28.60 -24.51 9.66
C VAL A 264 -29.01 -25.98 9.76
N ASN A 265 -29.86 -26.47 8.86
CA ASN A 265 -30.35 -27.84 8.82
C ASN A 265 -29.55 -28.76 7.86
N VAL A 266 -28.44 -28.26 7.32
CA VAL A 266 -27.51 -29.02 6.47
C VAL A 266 -26.13 -29.02 7.10
N VAL A 267 -25.49 -30.19 7.21
CA VAL A 267 -24.08 -30.29 7.62
C VAL A 267 -23.23 -29.49 6.63
N PRO A 268 -22.44 -28.47 7.07
CA PRO A 268 -21.59 -27.69 6.18
C PRO A 268 -20.57 -28.55 5.43
N ASP A 269 -20.66 -28.55 4.11
CA ASP A 269 -19.79 -29.32 3.22
C ASP A 269 -18.64 -28.50 2.61
N GLU A 270 -18.71 -27.16 2.74
CA GLU A 270 -17.62 -26.27 2.32
C GLU A 270 -17.43 -25.11 3.29
N VAL A 271 -16.18 -24.89 3.68
CA VAL A 271 -15.75 -23.70 4.46
C VAL A 271 -14.50 -23.11 3.83
N VAL A 272 -14.47 -21.78 3.73
CA VAL A 272 -13.33 -21.02 3.22
C VAL A 272 -12.82 -20.09 4.30
N ILE A 273 -11.50 -20.11 4.52
CA ILE A 273 -10.79 -19.21 5.44
C ILE A 273 -9.74 -18.46 4.62
N GLU A 274 -9.65 -17.15 4.85
CA GLU A 274 -8.58 -16.30 4.34
C GLU A 274 -7.73 -15.77 5.49
N THR A 275 -6.42 -15.64 5.26
CA THR A 275 -5.50 -15.08 6.25
C THR A 275 -4.21 -14.55 5.61
N LEU A 276 -3.59 -13.57 6.28
CA LEU A 276 -2.20 -13.19 6.06
C LEU A 276 -1.35 -13.76 7.19
N VAL A 277 -0.21 -14.35 6.82
CA VAL A 277 0.80 -14.83 7.76
C VAL A 277 1.97 -13.85 7.70
N ARG A 278 2.04 -12.97 8.69
CA ARG A 278 2.98 -11.85 8.78
C ARG A 278 4.11 -12.14 9.75
N ALA A 279 5.34 -11.72 9.42
CA ALA A 279 6.48 -11.72 10.35
C ALA A 279 7.56 -10.72 9.93
N ALA A 280 8.49 -10.44 10.84
CA ALA A 280 9.53 -9.43 10.66
C ALA A 280 10.63 -9.81 9.65
N ASN A 281 10.76 -11.10 9.32
CA ASN A 281 11.78 -11.58 8.40
C ASN A 281 11.31 -12.81 7.61
N LYS A 282 12.00 -13.11 6.50
CA LYS A 282 11.62 -14.20 5.58
C LYS A 282 11.58 -15.59 6.24
N ASP A 283 12.53 -15.88 7.12
CA ASP A 283 12.61 -17.18 7.79
C ASP A 283 11.45 -17.36 8.77
N ALA A 284 11.10 -16.31 9.52
CA ALA A 284 9.94 -16.29 10.41
C ALA A 284 8.61 -16.42 9.63
N ILE A 285 8.49 -15.76 8.45
CA ILE A 285 7.33 -15.94 7.55
C ILE A 285 7.21 -17.39 7.12
N ALA A 286 8.32 -18.03 6.71
CA ALA A 286 8.33 -19.42 6.25
C ALA A 286 7.97 -20.38 7.39
N ASP A 287 8.52 -20.23 8.60
CA ASP A 287 8.18 -21.03 9.78
C ASP A 287 6.72 -20.86 10.17
N ALA A 288 6.23 -19.62 10.28
CA ALA A 288 4.85 -19.32 10.62
C ALA A 288 3.87 -19.86 9.58
N ALA A 289 4.21 -19.77 8.28
CA ALA A 289 3.41 -20.33 7.19
C ALA A 289 3.32 -21.87 7.28
N ALA A 290 4.43 -22.55 7.55
CA ALA A 290 4.45 -24.01 7.70
C ALA A 290 3.64 -24.47 8.94
N LYS A 291 3.74 -23.75 10.05
CA LYS A 291 2.93 -24.01 11.26
C LYS A 291 1.44 -23.79 11.00
N THR A 292 1.09 -22.75 10.26
CA THR A 292 -0.29 -22.45 9.84
C THR A 292 -0.86 -23.57 8.99
N ASP A 293 -0.09 -24.07 8.01
CA ASP A 293 -0.53 -25.18 7.15
C ASP A 293 -0.76 -26.46 7.94
N ARG A 294 0.14 -26.80 8.86
CA ARG A 294 -0.04 -27.99 9.72
C ARG A 294 -1.29 -27.87 10.60
N ALA A 295 -1.52 -26.70 11.19
CA ALA A 295 -2.68 -26.46 12.03
C ALA A 295 -3.99 -26.65 11.26
N PHE A 296 -4.14 -26.07 10.09
CA PHE A 296 -5.36 -26.22 9.29
C PHE A 296 -5.52 -27.66 8.75
N ARG A 297 -4.45 -28.32 8.30
CA ARG A 297 -4.50 -29.72 7.86
C ARG A 297 -4.88 -30.67 8.99
N SER A 298 -4.44 -30.39 10.23
CA SER A 298 -4.79 -31.24 11.39
C SER A 298 -6.30 -31.24 11.68
N GLY A 299 -6.98 -30.09 11.52
CA GLY A 299 -8.43 -30.02 11.67
C GLY A 299 -9.18 -30.86 10.63
N ALA A 300 -8.72 -30.82 9.38
CA ALA A 300 -9.29 -31.69 8.33
C ALA A 300 -9.09 -33.18 8.64
N TYR A 301 -7.87 -33.55 9.01
CA TYR A 301 -7.52 -34.94 9.34
C TYR A 301 -8.37 -35.48 10.48
N ALA A 302 -8.57 -34.70 11.55
CA ALA A 302 -9.35 -35.09 12.72
C ALA A 302 -10.84 -35.36 12.41
N ILE A 303 -11.42 -34.64 11.44
CA ILE A 303 -12.85 -34.75 11.09
C ILE A 303 -13.10 -35.63 9.86
N GLY A 304 -12.05 -36.01 9.12
CA GLY A 304 -12.18 -36.73 7.86
C GLY A 304 -12.54 -35.87 6.68
N ALA A 305 -12.36 -34.55 6.78
CA ALA A 305 -12.56 -33.60 5.69
C ALA A 305 -11.30 -33.48 4.80
N GLN A 306 -11.47 -32.95 3.58
CA GLN A 306 -10.33 -32.54 2.75
C GLN A 306 -9.95 -31.09 3.08
N CYS A 307 -8.64 -30.77 2.96
CA CYS A 307 -8.13 -29.42 3.14
C CYS A 307 -7.20 -29.07 1.97
N GLN A 308 -7.59 -28.06 1.21
CA GLN A 308 -6.77 -27.46 0.17
C GLN A 308 -6.28 -26.10 0.67
N ILE A 309 -4.97 -25.84 0.59
CA ILE A 309 -4.36 -24.56 0.95
C ILE A 309 -3.70 -23.98 -0.28
N THR A 310 -4.14 -22.79 -0.67
CA THR A 310 -3.49 -21.97 -1.70
C THR A 310 -2.69 -20.89 -1.00
N THR A 311 -1.39 -20.81 -1.28
CA THR A 311 -0.51 -19.74 -0.78
C THR A 311 -0.10 -18.86 -1.95
N MET A 312 -0.27 -17.54 -1.79
CA MET A 312 0.22 -16.55 -2.73
C MET A 312 1.31 -15.71 -2.05
N PRO A 313 2.42 -15.39 -2.73
CA PRO A 313 3.39 -14.45 -2.22
C PRO A 313 2.71 -13.11 -1.87
N GLY A 314 3.01 -12.59 -0.70
CA GLY A 314 2.66 -11.24 -0.29
C GLY A 314 3.85 -10.31 -0.45
N TYR A 315 4.21 -9.59 0.61
CA TYR A 315 5.27 -8.58 0.61
C TYR A 315 6.51 -9.07 1.33
N LEU A 316 7.67 -8.63 0.87
CA LEU A 316 8.90 -8.72 1.65
C LEU A 316 8.82 -7.78 2.87
N PRO A 317 9.51 -8.11 3.99
CA PRO A 317 9.59 -7.19 5.12
C PRO A 317 10.21 -5.86 4.69
N ALA A 318 9.57 -4.75 5.04
CA ALA A 318 10.14 -3.44 4.79
C ALA A 318 11.32 -3.16 5.72
N LEU A 319 12.37 -2.56 5.15
CA LEU A 319 13.59 -2.22 5.86
C LEU A 319 13.46 -0.85 6.53
N SER A 320 14.12 -0.67 7.68
CA SER A 320 14.28 0.67 8.25
C SER A 320 15.24 1.49 7.40
N ALA A 321 14.97 2.78 7.27
CA ALA A 321 15.83 3.71 6.54
C ALA A 321 16.05 4.98 7.38
N GLU A 322 17.32 5.37 7.52
CA GLU A 322 17.69 6.63 8.17
C GLU A 322 17.11 7.83 7.40
N ALA A 323 16.88 8.93 8.13
CA ALA A 323 16.46 10.16 7.51
C ALA A 323 17.54 10.67 6.53
N ASN A 324 17.19 10.76 5.26
CA ASN A 324 18.06 11.36 4.26
C ASN A 324 18.13 12.88 4.48
N GLU A 325 19.33 13.46 4.44
CA GLU A 325 19.55 14.88 4.78
C GLU A 325 18.90 15.84 3.78
N GLU A 326 18.82 15.48 2.48
CA GLU A 326 18.17 16.33 1.47
C GLU A 326 16.64 16.30 1.62
N VAL A 327 16.06 15.13 1.90
CA VAL A 327 14.62 15.03 2.21
C VAL A 327 14.29 15.76 3.53
N LEU A 328 15.19 15.69 4.52
CA LEU A 328 15.04 16.43 5.78
C LEU A 328 15.07 17.94 5.54
N ALA A 329 16.02 18.42 4.74
CA ALA A 329 16.10 19.83 4.37
C ALA A 329 14.86 20.28 3.58
N ALA A 330 14.40 19.48 2.62
CA ALA A 330 13.17 19.72 1.88
C ALA A 330 11.94 19.81 2.82
N ALA A 331 11.83 18.92 3.80
CA ALA A 331 10.78 18.92 4.81
C ALA A 331 10.81 20.20 5.67
N GLN A 332 11.99 20.63 6.08
CA GLN A 332 12.17 21.88 6.85
C GLN A 332 11.79 23.12 6.03
N ILE A 333 12.19 23.18 4.75
CA ILE A 333 11.80 24.26 3.84
C ILE A 333 10.28 24.26 3.63
N ALA A 334 9.69 23.10 3.38
CA ALA A 334 8.25 22.97 3.19
C ALA A 334 7.46 23.42 4.43
N SER A 335 7.91 23.08 5.65
CA SER A 335 7.33 23.57 6.89
C SER A 335 7.44 25.09 6.99
N GLN A 336 8.65 25.67 6.84
CA GLN A 336 8.90 27.10 6.96
C GLN A 336 8.15 27.95 5.93
N SER A 337 7.88 27.40 4.74
CA SER A 337 7.13 28.06 3.66
C SER A 337 5.63 27.83 3.72
N SER A 338 5.12 27.23 4.78
CA SER A 338 3.69 26.92 4.95
C SER A 338 2.99 27.94 5.86
N LYS A 339 1.65 27.89 5.90
CA LYS A 339 0.83 28.79 6.72
C LYS A 339 1.01 28.61 8.23
N LYS A 340 1.54 27.45 8.64
CA LYS A 340 1.86 27.10 10.02
C LYS A 340 3.26 26.49 10.07
N ASP A 341 3.95 26.63 11.18
CA ASP A 341 5.17 25.89 11.45
C ASP A 341 4.79 24.47 11.85
N TYR A 342 5.20 23.48 11.05
CA TYR A 342 5.02 22.06 11.33
C TYR A 342 6.30 21.48 11.93
N GLU A 343 6.16 20.62 12.94
CA GLU A 343 7.29 19.93 13.53
C GLU A 343 7.87 18.91 12.54
N VAL A 344 9.19 18.97 12.31
CA VAL A 344 9.93 18.02 11.47
C VAL A 344 10.79 17.14 12.36
N VAL A 345 10.55 15.83 12.36
CA VAL A 345 11.27 14.85 13.16
C VAL A 345 11.94 13.78 12.31
N LYS A 346 13.03 13.19 12.80
CA LYS A 346 13.60 11.95 12.24
C LYS A 346 12.83 10.76 12.81
N GLN A 347 12.54 9.76 11.94
CA GLN A 347 11.87 8.54 12.37
C GLN A 347 12.81 7.66 13.19
N ASP A 348 12.25 6.95 14.16
CA ASP A 348 13.00 5.98 14.95
C ASP A 348 13.21 4.69 14.13
N THR A 349 14.44 4.49 13.64
CA THR A 349 14.83 3.34 12.83
C THR A 349 14.96 2.05 13.63
N THR A 350 14.97 2.12 14.97
CA THR A 350 15.01 0.94 15.83
C THR A 350 13.62 0.36 16.11
N ALA A 351 12.57 1.12 15.83
CA ALA A 351 11.19 0.68 15.96
C ALA A 351 10.82 -0.36 14.89
N HIS A 352 9.81 -1.17 15.18
CA HIS A 352 9.24 -2.14 14.27
C HIS A 352 7.71 -2.07 14.29
N SER A 353 7.08 -2.00 13.13
CA SER A 353 5.62 -2.05 12.99
C SER A 353 5.15 -3.43 12.53
N GLY A 354 4.01 -3.86 13.07
CA GLY A 354 3.33 -5.07 12.62
C GLY A 354 2.57 -4.91 11.30
N GLY A 355 2.52 -3.70 10.73
CA GLY A 355 1.98 -3.41 9.40
C GLY A 355 2.80 -4.05 8.30
N SER A 356 2.37 -3.88 7.05
CA SER A 356 3.09 -4.38 5.86
C SER A 356 2.83 -3.44 4.71
N THR A 357 3.83 -3.24 3.85
CA THR A 357 3.70 -2.47 2.62
C THR A 357 4.59 -3.11 1.55
N ASP A 358 4.18 -3.04 0.29
CA ASP A 358 4.98 -3.52 -0.85
C ASP A 358 6.14 -2.56 -1.23
N VAL A 359 6.29 -1.44 -0.52
CA VAL A 359 7.52 -0.63 -0.53
C VAL A 359 8.72 -1.49 -0.09
N GLY A 360 8.52 -2.47 0.81
CA GLY A 360 9.54 -3.43 1.20
C GLY A 360 10.14 -4.16 0.00
N ASP A 361 9.33 -4.57 -0.97
CA ASP A 361 9.81 -5.25 -2.17
C ASP A 361 10.73 -4.34 -3.01
N VAL A 362 10.39 -3.06 -3.14
CA VAL A 362 11.24 -2.06 -3.81
C VAL A 362 12.55 -1.85 -3.05
N GLN A 363 12.51 -1.73 -1.71
CA GLN A 363 13.70 -1.57 -0.87
C GLN A 363 14.70 -2.74 -0.99
N HIS A 364 14.24 -3.92 -1.40
CA HIS A 364 15.11 -5.07 -1.63
C HIS A 364 15.82 -5.07 -2.99
N ILE A 365 15.48 -4.16 -3.90
CA ILE A 365 16.12 -4.05 -5.22
C ILE A 365 16.82 -2.71 -5.45
N GLN A 366 16.34 -1.62 -4.83
CA GLN A 366 16.91 -0.28 -5.02
C GLN A 366 16.65 0.62 -3.80
N PRO A 367 17.38 1.76 -3.67
CA PRO A 367 17.18 2.71 -2.57
C PRO A 367 15.78 3.34 -2.59
N VAL A 368 15.17 3.46 -1.41
CA VAL A 368 13.90 4.16 -1.21
C VAL A 368 14.04 5.17 -0.08
N LEU A 369 13.84 6.44 -0.37
CA LEU A 369 13.73 7.50 0.60
C LEU A 369 12.28 7.66 1.04
N THR A 370 12.05 7.89 2.32
CA THR A 370 10.69 7.93 2.88
C THR A 370 10.48 9.18 3.72
N PHE A 371 9.28 9.73 3.62
CA PHE A 371 8.78 10.74 4.55
C PHE A 371 7.29 10.55 4.78
N ASN A 372 6.78 11.05 5.90
CA ASN A 372 5.35 11.03 6.19
C ASN A 372 4.89 12.43 6.56
N THR A 373 3.62 12.73 6.25
CA THR A 373 2.94 13.94 6.70
C THR A 373 1.65 13.57 7.43
N GLY A 374 1.30 14.35 8.45
CA GLY A 374 0.07 14.21 9.20
C GLY A 374 -1.14 14.85 8.50
N GLY A 375 -1.95 15.54 9.28
CA GLY A 375 -3.15 16.25 8.81
C GLY A 375 -4.41 15.41 8.84
N LYS A 376 -4.34 14.19 9.35
CA LYS A 376 -5.49 13.29 9.52
C LYS A 376 -6.07 13.31 10.94
N VAL A 377 -7.31 12.88 11.07
CA VAL A 377 -7.91 12.42 12.32
C VAL A 377 -8.11 10.92 12.27
N SER A 378 -8.16 10.29 13.43
CA SER A 378 -8.30 8.85 13.64
C SER A 378 -7.14 8.01 13.06
N GLY A 379 -7.15 6.70 13.32
CA GLY A 379 -6.16 5.76 12.80
C GLY A 379 -6.36 5.49 11.31
N LEU A 380 -5.30 5.05 10.66
CA LEU A 380 -5.40 4.46 9.32
C LEU A 380 -6.35 3.25 9.35
N HIS A 381 -7.05 2.98 8.25
CA HIS A 381 -8.05 1.93 8.09
C HIS A 381 -9.27 2.07 9.04
N SER A 382 -9.45 3.26 9.64
CA SER A 382 -10.60 3.56 10.52
C SER A 382 -11.79 4.09 9.72
N VAL A 383 -12.99 3.76 10.18
CA VAL A 383 -14.26 4.31 9.64
C VAL A 383 -14.34 5.83 9.80
N ASP A 384 -13.67 6.38 10.81
CA ASP A 384 -13.64 7.81 11.12
C ASP A 384 -12.42 8.55 10.52
N PHE A 385 -11.64 7.86 9.67
CA PHE A 385 -10.50 8.50 9.00
C PHE A 385 -10.96 9.71 8.19
N ASP A 386 -10.27 10.83 8.35
CA ASP A 386 -10.49 12.04 7.54
C ASP A 386 -9.24 12.90 7.48
N ILE A 387 -9.08 13.68 6.43
CA ILE A 387 -8.07 14.74 6.35
C ILE A 387 -8.71 16.04 6.84
N VAL A 388 -8.09 16.62 7.86
CA VAL A 388 -8.55 17.87 8.52
C VAL A 388 -7.57 19.04 8.34
N ASP A 389 -6.36 18.78 7.88
CA ASP A 389 -5.36 19.79 7.52
C ASP A 389 -4.91 19.56 6.07
N ASP A 390 -5.67 20.15 5.12
CA ASP A 390 -5.38 20.08 3.68
C ASP A 390 -3.99 20.67 3.34
N GLU A 391 -3.52 21.65 4.14
CA GLU A 391 -2.19 22.24 3.97
C GLU A 391 -1.10 21.21 4.17
N LEU A 392 -1.13 20.54 5.33
CA LEU A 392 -0.13 19.56 5.70
C LEU A 392 -0.19 18.32 4.81
N ALA A 393 -1.40 17.78 4.61
CA ALA A 393 -1.58 16.53 3.90
C ALA A 393 -1.29 16.62 2.39
N TYR A 394 -1.55 17.77 1.75
CA TYR A 394 -1.44 17.87 0.30
C TYR A 394 -0.35 18.83 -0.15
N ILE A 395 -0.32 20.07 0.40
CA ILE A 395 0.57 21.12 -0.08
C ILE A 395 1.99 20.93 0.44
N VAL A 396 2.14 20.66 1.72
CA VAL A 396 3.45 20.35 2.32
C VAL A 396 4.04 19.07 1.69
N THR A 397 3.22 18.04 1.48
CA THR A 397 3.61 16.82 0.79
C THR A 397 4.14 17.09 -0.62
N ALA A 398 3.44 17.94 -1.39
CA ALA A 398 3.88 18.34 -2.73
C ALA A 398 5.22 19.09 -2.69
N LYS A 399 5.37 20.03 -1.74
CA LYS A 399 6.63 20.78 -1.56
C LYS A 399 7.79 19.84 -1.21
N ILE A 400 7.59 18.87 -0.29
CA ILE A 400 8.64 17.92 0.09
C ILE A 400 9.05 17.08 -1.11
N PHE A 401 8.10 16.52 -1.87
CA PHE A 401 8.43 15.76 -3.09
C PHE A 401 9.22 16.59 -4.10
N ALA A 402 8.76 17.79 -4.43
CA ALA A 402 9.39 18.62 -5.45
C ALA A 402 10.80 19.12 -5.02
N LEU A 403 10.92 19.57 -3.77
CA LEU A 403 12.20 20.04 -3.23
C LEU A 403 13.20 18.90 -3.09
N SER A 404 12.77 17.70 -2.65
CA SER A 404 13.65 16.53 -2.57
C SER A 404 14.12 16.06 -3.94
N ALA A 405 13.29 16.18 -4.98
CA ALA A 405 13.69 15.83 -6.34
C ALA A 405 14.65 16.86 -6.96
N TYR A 406 14.59 18.10 -6.53
CA TYR A 406 15.51 19.16 -6.97
C TYR A 406 16.87 19.05 -6.29
N ARG A 407 16.92 18.75 -4.99
CA ARG A 407 18.13 18.63 -4.17
C ARG A 407 18.89 17.35 -4.43
#